data_44bf487afeeec238e7cf2ebefe03c617
#
_entry.id   44bf487afeeec238e7cf2ebefe03c617
#
_cell.length_a   1.000
_cell.length_b   1.000
_cell.length_c   1.000
_cell.angle_alpha   90.00
_cell.angle_beta   90.00
_cell.angle_gamma   90.00
#
_symmetry.space_group_name_H-M   'P 1'
#
loop_
_entity.id
_entity.type
_entity.pdbx_description
1 polymer ?
#
loop_
_entity_poly.entity_id
_entity_poly.type
_entity_poly.pdbx_seq_one_letter_code
_entity_poly.pdbx_strand_id
1 'polypeptide(L)'
;MIFALWFDVDQALVGDQTVMKRTYAALAALACLLFASVGFADQPKPWQMGMQEPATSIMEFNSWFEQYTLWFIVPITIFVLILLILVVVKFRAAANPVPSKTSHNTMIEIAWTVIPVLILFAIAIPSFNLLTYQLKMPENPDVTIKATATQWLWSYENEGEQAVAFDSYMLK
;
A
#
# COMPACT_ATOMS: atom_id res chain seq x y z
N MET A 1 -9.87 -11.33 73.63
CA MET A 1 -10.20 -9.96 73.11
C MET A 1 -9.12 -9.42 72.21
N ILE A 2 -7.85 -9.71 72.40
CA ILE A 2 -6.75 -9.23 71.54
C ILE A 2 -6.69 -9.97 70.17
N PHE A 3 -7.07 -11.25 70.13
CA PHE A 3 -7.05 -12.06 68.89
C PHE A 3 -8.14 -11.69 67.88
N ALA A 4 -9.27 -11.17 68.35
CA ALA A 4 -10.37 -10.71 67.46
C ALA A 4 -10.02 -9.38 66.74
N LEU A 5 -9.29 -8.51 67.43
CA LEU A 5 -8.81 -7.24 66.82
C LEU A 5 -7.74 -7.46 65.76
N TRP A 6 -6.91 -8.51 65.87
CA TRP A 6 -5.87 -8.84 64.91
C TRP A 6 -6.47 -9.40 63.60
N PHE A 7 -7.53 -10.21 63.73
CA PHE A 7 -8.23 -10.78 62.57
C PHE A 7 -9.01 -9.75 61.77
N ASP A 8 -9.56 -8.72 62.42
CA ASP A 8 -10.27 -7.61 61.75
C ASP A 8 -9.31 -6.69 60.97
N VAL A 9 -8.09 -6.46 61.49
CA VAL A 9 -7.08 -5.65 60.82
C VAL A 9 -6.55 -6.35 59.57
N ASP A 10 -6.37 -7.66 59.60
CA ASP A 10 -5.90 -8.44 58.45
C ASP A 10 -6.97 -8.49 57.34
N GLN A 11 -8.24 -8.61 57.68
CA GLN A 11 -9.37 -8.56 56.75
C GLN A 11 -9.51 -7.15 56.10
N ALA A 12 -9.30 -6.11 56.87
CA ALA A 12 -9.35 -4.72 56.36
C ALA A 12 -8.19 -4.42 55.37
N LEU A 13 -6.99 -4.92 55.67
CA LEU A 13 -5.82 -4.76 54.80
C LEU A 13 -5.92 -5.59 53.48
N VAL A 14 -6.48 -6.81 53.57
CA VAL A 14 -6.72 -7.66 52.40
C VAL A 14 -7.83 -7.08 51.50
N GLY A 15 -8.89 -6.50 52.12
CA GLY A 15 -9.95 -5.79 51.38
C GLY A 15 -9.44 -4.57 50.64
N ASP A 16 -8.55 -3.80 51.24
CA ASP A 16 -7.96 -2.61 50.63
C ASP A 16 -7.04 -2.97 49.44
N GLN A 17 -6.27 -4.04 49.55
CA GLN A 17 -5.44 -4.55 48.46
C GLN A 17 -6.24 -5.04 47.27
N THR A 18 -7.37 -5.67 47.45
CA THR A 18 -8.23 -6.12 46.37
C THR A 18 -8.96 -4.99 45.70
N VAL A 19 -9.39 -3.98 46.44
CA VAL A 19 -9.98 -2.75 45.91
C VAL A 19 -8.94 -1.97 45.09
N MET A 20 -7.71 -1.81 45.62
CA MET A 20 -6.61 -1.15 44.87
C MET A 20 -6.26 -1.88 43.58
N LYS A 21 -6.15 -3.21 43.60
CA LYS A 21 -5.90 -4.00 42.38
C LYS A 21 -7.01 -3.82 41.33
N ARG A 22 -8.26 -3.77 41.75
CA ARG A 22 -9.42 -3.54 40.88
C ARG A 22 -9.41 -2.13 40.30
N THR A 23 -9.05 -1.11 41.09
CA THR A 23 -8.95 0.26 40.61
C THR A 23 -7.79 0.43 39.61
N TYR A 24 -6.63 -0.15 39.87
CA TYR A 24 -5.52 -0.15 38.89
C TYR A 24 -5.86 -0.90 37.61
N ALA A 25 -6.55 -2.04 37.69
CA ALA A 25 -7.01 -2.78 36.53
C ALA A 25 -8.06 -1.99 35.73
N ALA A 26 -8.97 -1.29 36.39
CA ALA A 26 -9.95 -0.42 35.75
C ALA A 26 -9.29 0.80 35.09
N LEU A 27 -8.30 1.42 35.75
CA LEU A 27 -7.54 2.52 35.18
C LEU A 27 -6.68 2.07 33.98
N ALA A 28 -6.06 0.90 34.08
CA ALA A 28 -5.31 0.33 32.96
C ALA A 28 -6.23 0.00 31.77
N ALA A 29 -7.40 -0.59 32.02
CA ALA A 29 -8.39 -0.86 31.00
C ALA A 29 -8.92 0.44 30.35
N LEU A 30 -9.17 1.47 31.15
CA LEU A 30 -9.58 2.79 30.66
C LEU A 30 -8.46 3.44 29.83
N ALA A 31 -7.21 3.34 30.28
CA ALA A 31 -6.06 3.82 29.52
C ALA A 31 -5.94 3.07 28.19
N CYS A 32 -6.06 1.73 28.17
CA CYS A 32 -6.07 0.95 26.94
C CYS A 32 -7.21 1.34 25.99
N LEU A 33 -8.39 1.66 26.52
CA LEU A 33 -9.52 2.16 25.71
C LEU A 33 -9.28 3.57 25.15
N LEU A 34 -8.62 4.44 25.92
CA LEU A 34 -8.30 5.80 25.48
C LEU A 34 -7.14 5.86 24.46
N PHE A 35 -6.22 4.89 24.52
CA PHE A 35 -5.11 4.73 23.58
C PHE A 35 -5.39 3.70 22.49
N ALA A 36 -6.55 3.03 22.50
CA ALA A 36 -7.00 2.26 21.35
C ALA A 36 -7.20 3.22 20.18
N SER A 37 -6.16 3.35 19.36
CA SER A 37 -6.29 4.00 18.07
C SER A 37 -7.39 3.25 17.33
N VAL A 38 -8.42 3.97 16.90
CA VAL A 38 -9.38 3.43 15.94
C VAL A 38 -8.54 2.94 14.78
N GLY A 39 -8.51 1.63 14.55
CA GLY A 39 -7.86 1.07 13.37
C GLY A 39 -8.59 1.62 12.15
N PHE A 40 -8.10 2.70 11.61
CA PHE A 40 -8.57 3.19 10.32
C PHE A 40 -8.05 2.19 9.28
N ALA A 41 -8.92 1.29 8.85
CA ALA A 41 -8.69 0.63 7.58
C ALA A 41 -8.56 1.73 6.53
N ASP A 42 -7.44 1.76 5.80
CA ASP A 42 -7.23 2.78 4.78
C ASP A 42 -8.36 2.68 3.74
N GLN A 43 -8.94 3.82 3.40
CA GLN A 43 -10.06 3.93 2.48
C GLN A 43 -9.69 4.85 1.33
N PRO A 44 -10.21 4.61 0.13
CA PRO A 44 -10.02 5.51 -0.99
C PRO A 44 -10.44 6.95 -0.63
N LYS A 45 -9.54 7.91 -0.84
CA LYS A 45 -9.81 9.34 -0.58
C LYS A 45 -10.38 9.97 -1.84
N PRO A 46 -11.33 10.94 -1.74
CA PRO A 46 -11.81 11.67 -2.89
C PRO A 46 -10.65 12.32 -3.66
N TRP A 47 -10.62 12.17 -5.00
CA TRP A 47 -9.56 12.69 -5.88
C TRP A 47 -8.16 12.09 -5.66
N GLN A 48 -8.08 10.95 -5.02
CA GLN A 48 -6.81 10.25 -4.86
C GLN A 48 -6.30 9.77 -6.22
N MET A 49 -5.16 10.29 -6.64
CA MET A 49 -4.48 9.93 -7.89
C MET A 49 -3.31 8.96 -7.69
N GLY A 50 -2.83 8.81 -6.47
CA GLY A 50 -1.76 7.87 -6.10
C GLY A 50 -2.31 6.65 -5.37
N MET A 51 -1.40 5.73 -5.04
CA MET A 51 -1.71 4.56 -4.21
C MET A 51 -2.04 4.96 -2.77
N GLN A 52 -2.66 4.06 -2.03
CA GLN A 52 -2.90 4.19 -0.60
C GLN A 52 -1.59 4.20 0.19
N GLU A 53 -1.63 4.68 1.43
CA GLU A 53 -0.45 4.66 2.31
C GLU A 53 0.07 3.24 2.51
N PRO A 54 1.37 3.00 2.32
CA PRO A 54 1.94 1.67 2.42
C PRO A 54 1.90 1.15 3.86
N ALA A 55 1.29 -0.01 4.07
CA ALA A 55 1.28 -0.74 5.33
C ALA A 55 2.33 -1.87 5.37
N THR A 56 2.98 -2.18 4.25
CA THR A 56 3.99 -3.24 4.12
C THR A 56 5.20 -2.77 3.34
N SER A 57 6.35 -3.37 3.55
CA SER A 57 7.58 -3.08 2.81
C SER A 57 7.44 -3.33 1.30
N ILE A 58 6.62 -4.30 0.91
CA ILE A 58 6.28 -4.55 -0.50
C ILE A 58 5.50 -3.37 -1.08
N MET A 59 4.53 -2.83 -0.34
CA MET A 59 3.74 -1.68 -0.78
C MET A 59 4.57 -0.40 -0.83
N GLU A 60 5.53 -0.21 0.07
CA GLU A 60 6.51 0.89 0.00
C GLU A 60 7.30 0.83 -1.31
N PHE A 61 7.78 -0.36 -1.67
CA PHE A 61 8.52 -0.54 -2.92
C PHE A 61 7.61 -0.34 -4.15
N ASN A 62 6.35 -0.80 -4.11
CA ASN A 62 5.37 -0.55 -5.17
C ASN A 62 5.13 0.96 -5.36
N SER A 63 4.92 1.71 -4.27
CA SER A 63 4.69 3.16 -4.31
C SER A 63 5.92 3.92 -4.84
N TRP A 64 7.11 3.50 -4.46
CA TRP A 64 8.34 4.04 -5.03
C TRP A 64 8.45 3.76 -6.53
N PHE A 65 8.14 2.52 -6.96
CA PHE A 65 8.20 2.13 -8.37
C PHE A 65 7.15 2.84 -9.22
N GLU A 66 5.95 3.10 -8.68
CA GLU A 66 4.94 3.95 -9.31
C GLU A 66 5.49 5.34 -9.59
N GLN A 67 6.03 6.01 -8.57
CA GLN A 67 6.62 7.34 -8.72
C GLN A 67 7.78 7.35 -9.70
N TYR A 68 8.66 6.35 -9.64
CA TYR A 68 9.75 6.19 -10.59
C TYR A 68 9.25 6.09 -12.03
N THR A 69 8.19 5.34 -12.27
CA THR A 69 7.58 5.19 -13.59
C THR A 69 6.92 6.50 -14.06
N LEU A 70 6.28 7.25 -13.16
CA LEU A 70 5.70 8.56 -13.47
C LEU A 70 6.74 9.58 -13.95
N TRP A 71 7.98 9.50 -13.46
CA TRP A 71 9.09 10.35 -13.95
C TRP A 71 9.41 10.17 -15.44
N PHE A 72 9.05 9.03 -16.03
CA PHE A 72 9.14 8.82 -17.47
C PHE A 72 7.85 9.23 -18.19
N ILE A 73 6.69 8.81 -17.65
CA ILE A 73 5.39 9.00 -18.31
C ILE A 73 5.03 10.48 -18.42
N VAL A 74 5.17 11.24 -17.34
CA VAL A 74 4.77 12.66 -17.31
C VAL A 74 5.56 13.51 -18.30
N PRO A 75 6.92 13.46 -18.33
CA PRO A 75 7.68 14.21 -19.34
C PRO A 75 7.37 13.80 -20.79
N ILE A 76 7.17 12.50 -21.05
CA ILE A 76 6.81 12.02 -22.38
C ILE A 76 5.44 12.59 -22.79
N THR A 77 4.46 12.56 -21.90
CA THR A 77 3.12 13.10 -22.15
C THR A 77 3.18 14.60 -22.44
N ILE A 78 3.93 15.36 -21.63
CA ILE A 78 4.12 16.80 -21.83
C ILE A 78 4.83 17.06 -23.17
N PHE A 79 5.87 16.30 -23.48
CA PHE A 79 6.60 16.42 -24.74
C PHE A 79 5.69 16.21 -25.96
N VAL A 80 4.91 15.15 -25.96
CA VAL A 80 3.96 14.85 -27.04
C VAL A 80 2.90 15.95 -27.14
N LEU A 81 2.36 16.42 -26.01
CA LEU A 81 1.41 17.55 -25.99
C LEU A 81 2.00 18.82 -26.62
N ILE A 82 3.24 19.17 -26.27
CA ILE A 82 3.96 20.31 -26.85
C ILE A 82 4.09 20.15 -28.37
N LEU A 83 4.48 18.95 -28.84
CA LEU A 83 4.58 18.68 -30.27
C LEU A 83 3.24 18.85 -30.99
N LEU A 84 2.15 18.36 -30.41
CA LEU A 84 0.80 18.52 -30.97
C LEU A 84 0.40 19.99 -31.04
N ILE A 85 0.63 20.77 -30.00
CA ILE A 85 0.37 22.21 -29.99
C ILE A 85 1.20 22.93 -31.06
N LEU A 86 2.49 22.59 -31.18
CA LEU A 86 3.36 23.15 -32.22
C LEU A 86 2.85 22.85 -33.63
N VAL A 87 2.38 21.63 -33.87
CA VAL A 87 1.80 21.26 -35.17
C VAL A 87 0.56 22.13 -35.46
N VAL A 88 -0.36 22.24 -34.52
CA VAL A 88 -1.59 23.01 -34.70
C VAL A 88 -1.31 24.51 -34.88
N VAL A 89 -0.38 25.06 -34.11
CA VAL A 89 -0.10 26.53 -34.16
C VAL A 89 0.78 26.90 -35.31
N LYS A 90 1.91 26.20 -35.51
CA LYS A 90 2.96 26.59 -36.49
C LYS A 90 2.68 26.09 -37.89
N PHE A 91 2.08 24.92 -38.04
CA PHE A 91 1.86 24.26 -39.33
C PHE A 91 0.42 24.35 -39.85
N ARG A 92 -0.45 25.17 -39.26
CA ARG A 92 -1.76 25.49 -39.82
C ARG A 92 -1.67 26.13 -41.19
N ALA A 93 -2.62 25.90 -42.08
CA ALA A 93 -2.62 26.40 -43.45
C ALA A 93 -2.39 27.93 -43.55
N ALA A 94 -2.93 28.72 -42.61
CA ALA A 94 -2.77 30.16 -42.56
C ALA A 94 -1.32 30.61 -42.19
N ALA A 95 -0.63 29.81 -41.37
CA ALA A 95 0.73 30.12 -40.92
C ALA A 95 1.82 29.51 -41.85
N ASN A 96 1.48 28.42 -42.54
CA ASN A 96 2.41 27.69 -43.42
C ASN A 96 1.73 27.34 -44.75
N PRO A 97 1.52 28.33 -45.62
CA PRO A 97 0.82 28.14 -46.90
C PRO A 97 1.58 27.25 -47.88
N VAL A 98 2.90 27.17 -47.80
CA VAL A 98 3.72 26.27 -48.64
C VAL A 98 4.43 25.26 -47.73
N PRO A 99 3.94 24.03 -47.64
CA PRO A 99 4.55 23.02 -46.79
C PRO A 99 5.91 22.55 -47.33
N SER A 100 6.81 22.18 -46.42
CA SER A 100 8.09 21.56 -46.78
C SER A 100 7.85 20.19 -47.42
N LYS A 101 8.66 19.82 -48.38
CA LYS A 101 8.65 18.51 -49.04
C LYS A 101 9.57 17.50 -48.38
N THR A 102 10.21 17.85 -47.27
CA THR A 102 11.05 16.90 -46.51
C THR A 102 10.19 15.83 -45.90
N SER A 103 10.37 14.58 -46.30
CA SER A 103 9.51 13.44 -45.89
C SER A 103 10.15 12.53 -44.84
N HIS A 104 11.47 12.59 -44.66
CA HIS A 104 12.18 11.72 -43.72
C HIS A 104 13.43 12.38 -43.13
N ASN A 105 13.85 11.90 -41.96
CA ASN A 105 15.10 12.25 -41.30
C ASN A 105 15.61 11.05 -40.50
N THR A 106 16.63 10.39 -41.01
CA THR A 106 17.19 9.16 -40.44
C THR A 106 17.65 9.31 -39.00
N MET A 107 18.20 10.49 -38.62
CA MET A 107 18.62 10.71 -37.23
C MET A 107 17.43 10.73 -36.26
N ILE A 108 16.32 11.35 -36.64
CA ILE A 108 15.10 11.36 -35.83
C ILE A 108 14.51 9.97 -35.76
N GLU A 109 14.54 9.21 -36.87
CA GLU A 109 14.03 7.82 -36.91
C GLU A 109 14.80 6.89 -35.97
N ILE A 110 16.12 6.99 -35.94
CA ILE A 110 16.94 6.27 -34.99
C ILE A 110 16.63 6.72 -33.57
N ALA A 111 16.48 8.03 -33.32
CA ALA A 111 16.21 8.56 -32.00
C ALA A 111 14.88 8.07 -31.45
N TRP A 112 13.78 8.12 -32.21
CA TRP A 112 12.47 7.66 -31.72
C TRP A 112 12.37 6.15 -31.58
N THR A 113 13.29 5.38 -32.16
CA THR A 113 13.38 3.93 -31.95
C THR A 113 14.23 3.59 -30.71
N VAL A 114 15.41 4.20 -30.59
CA VAL A 114 16.38 3.88 -29.55
C VAL A 114 15.96 4.43 -28.17
N ILE A 115 15.46 5.68 -28.12
CA ILE A 115 15.09 6.30 -26.84
C ILE A 115 13.99 5.50 -26.09
N PRO A 116 12.87 5.08 -26.70
CA PRO A 116 11.89 4.25 -26.02
C PRO A 116 12.46 2.91 -25.53
N VAL A 117 13.33 2.27 -26.32
CA VAL A 117 13.99 1.02 -25.90
C VAL A 117 14.85 1.23 -24.65
N LEU A 118 15.63 2.32 -24.60
CA LEU A 118 16.44 2.64 -23.42
C LEU A 118 15.56 2.93 -22.19
N ILE A 119 14.44 3.62 -22.36
CA ILE A 119 13.48 3.88 -21.30
C ILE A 119 12.89 2.56 -20.77
N LEU A 120 12.52 1.65 -21.67
CA LEU A 120 12.03 0.31 -21.27
C LEU A 120 13.07 -0.46 -20.45
N PHE A 121 14.33 -0.44 -20.86
CA PHE A 121 15.42 -1.07 -20.08
C PHE A 121 15.56 -0.42 -18.69
N ALA A 122 15.50 0.92 -18.62
CA ALA A 122 15.59 1.63 -17.35
C ALA A 122 14.45 1.26 -16.39
N ILE A 123 13.24 1.01 -16.90
CA ILE A 123 12.09 0.59 -16.10
C ILE A 123 12.16 -0.91 -15.77
N ALA A 124 12.64 -1.75 -16.69
CA ALA A 124 12.69 -3.19 -16.52
C ALA A 124 13.56 -3.63 -15.33
N ILE A 125 14.72 -3.01 -15.13
CA ILE A 125 15.65 -3.37 -14.05
C ILE A 125 14.98 -3.31 -12.66
N PRO A 126 14.44 -2.17 -12.21
CA PRO A 126 13.74 -2.10 -10.92
C PRO A 126 12.44 -2.92 -10.89
N SER A 127 11.76 -3.10 -12.03
CA SER A 127 10.58 -3.94 -12.13
C SER A 127 10.89 -5.41 -11.82
N PHE A 128 11.96 -5.97 -12.39
CA PHE A 128 12.39 -7.33 -12.07
C PHE A 128 12.83 -7.50 -10.61
N ASN A 129 13.50 -6.49 -10.04
CA ASN A 129 13.86 -6.49 -8.63
C ASN A 129 12.62 -6.53 -7.74
N LEU A 130 11.62 -5.71 -8.04
CA LEU A 130 10.35 -5.68 -7.32
C LEU A 130 9.61 -7.02 -7.44
N LEU A 131 9.52 -7.58 -8.64
CA LEU A 131 8.90 -8.88 -8.87
C LEU A 131 9.58 -9.98 -8.05
N THR A 132 10.91 -10.03 -8.07
CA THR A 132 11.68 -11.01 -7.30
C THR A 132 11.46 -10.84 -5.80
N TYR A 133 11.37 -9.58 -5.33
CA TYR A 133 11.10 -9.28 -3.93
C TYR A 133 9.71 -9.74 -3.49
N GLN A 134 8.69 -9.53 -4.33
CA GLN A 134 7.31 -9.98 -4.07
C GLN A 134 7.17 -11.50 -4.02
N LEU A 135 7.96 -12.22 -4.82
CA LEU A 135 7.92 -13.69 -4.89
C LEU A 135 8.74 -14.37 -3.78
N LYS A 136 9.56 -13.61 -3.06
CA LYS A 136 10.39 -14.17 -1.99
C LYS A 136 9.52 -14.44 -0.76
N MET A 137 9.32 -15.71 -0.46
CA MET A 137 8.66 -16.13 0.78
C MET A 137 9.59 -15.89 1.98
N PRO A 138 9.07 -15.44 3.14
CA PRO A 138 9.81 -15.40 4.38
C PRO A 138 10.18 -16.82 4.82
N GLU A 139 11.40 -17.00 5.34
CA GLU A 139 11.89 -18.32 5.77
C GLU A 139 11.15 -18.82 7.01
N ASN A 140 10.71 -17.92 7.88
CA ASN A 140 9.95 -18.23 9.10
C ASN A 140 8.74 -17.28 9.18
N PRO A 141 7.60 -17.62 8.58
CA PRO A 141 6.39 -16.81 8.69
C PRO A 141 5.76 -16.99 10.07
N ASP A 142 5.33 -15.90 10.71
CA ASP A 142 4.57 -15.95 11.97
C ASP A 142 3.16 -16.51 11.76
N VAL A 143 2.59 -16.27 10.58
CA VAL A 143 1.25 -16.74 10.21
C VAL A 143 1.26 -17.15 8.74
N THR A 144 0.70 -18.33 8.46
CA THR A 144 0.47 -18.82 7.10
C THR A 144 -1.03 -18.93 6.85
N ILE A 145 -1.52 -18.18 5.88
CA ILE A 145 -2.93 -18.20 5.49
C ILE A 145 -3.03 -18.74 4.05
N LYS A 146 -3.73 -19.86 3.91
CA LYS A 146 -4.06 -20.42 2.61
C LYS A 146 -5.41 -19.85 2.14
N ALA A 147 -5.39 -19.12 1.03
CA ALA A 147 -6.60 -18.59 0.41
C ALA A 147 -6.90 -19.39 -0.86
N THR A 148 -8.07 -20.03 -0.91
CA THR A 148 -8.53 -20.81 -2.05
C THR A 148 -9.71 -20.10 -2.70
N ALA A 149 -9.53 -19.69 -3.96
CA ALA A 149 -10.59 -19.11 -4.78
C ALA A 149 -11.38 -20.22 -5.46
N THR A 150 -12.68 -20.22 -5.25
CA THR A 150 -13.64 -21.05 -5.99
C THR A 150 -14.69 -20.15 -6.61
N GLN A 151 -15.50 -20.68 -7.54
CA GLN A 151 -16.52 -19.88 -8.18
C GLN A 151 -17.52 -19.38 -7.15
N TRP A 152 -17.54 -18.05 -6.97
CA TRP A 152 -18.43 -17.25 -6.11
C TRP A 152 -18.11 -17.26 -4.60
N LEU A 153 -17.00 -17.87 -4.15
CA LEU A 153 -16.57 -17.81 -2.75
C LEU A 153 -15.04 -17.85 -2.61
N TRP A 154 -14.58 -17.36 -1.47
CA TRP A 154 -13.20 -17.50 -1.01
C TRP A 154 -13.16 -18.29 0.28
N SER A 155 -12.36 -19.35 0.30
CA SER A 155 -12.09 -20.13 1.52
C SER A 155 -10.74 -19.74 2.08
N TYR A 156 -10.68 -19.48 3.37
CA TYR A 156 -9.46 -19.13 4.09
C TYR A 156 -9.18 -20.21 5.13
N GLU A 157 -7.93 -20.64 5.18
CA GLU A 157 -7.44 -21.65 6.13
C GLU A 157 -6.16 -21.12 6.77
N ASN A 158 -6.13 -21.00 8.08
CA ASN A 158 -4.94 -20.64 8.84
C ASN A 158 -4.17 -21.91 9.20
N GLU A 159 -2.92 -22.03 8.76
CA GLU A 159 -2.03 -23.14 9.11
C GLU A 159 -1.31 -22.82 10.41
N GLY A 160 -1.69 -23.45 11.53
CA GLY A 160 -1.08 -23.26 12.85
C GLY A 160 -1.73 -24.11 13.93
N GLU A 161 -1.30 -23.96 15.20
CA GLU A 161 -1.83 -24.71 16.34
C GLU A 161 -3.34 -24.48 16.56
N GLN A 162 -3.88 -23.36 16.10
CA GLN A 162 -5.30 -23.05 16.09
C GLN A 162 -5.77 -22.92 14.65
N ALA A 163 -5.88 -24.04 13.95
CA ALA A 163 -6.38 -24.07 12.58
C ALA A 163 -7.84 -23.57 12.55
N VAL A 164 -8.04 -22.36 12.00
CA VAL A 164 -9.36 -21.78 11.76
C VAL A 164 -9.59 -21.73 10.26
N ALA A 165 -10.71 -22.31 9.81
CA ALA A 165 -11.13 -22.25 8.43
C ALA A 165 -12.50 -21.57 8.33
N PHE A 166 -12.67 -20.68 7.36
CA PHE A 166 -13.95 -20.01 7.09
C PHE A 166 -14.11 -19.66 5.62
N ASP A 167 -15.36 -19.55 5.19
CA ASP A 167 -15.71 -19.16 3.83
C ASP A 167 -16.28 -17.74 3.79
N SER A 168 -15.92 -16.99 2.76
CA SER A 168 -16.43 -15.65 2.49
C SER A 168 -17.28 -15.67 1.22
N TYR A 169 -18.55 -15.31 1.36
CA TYR A 169 -19.53 -15.26 0.27
C TYR A 169 -19.88 -13.83 -0.07
N MET A 170 -20.28 -13.61 -1.33
CA MET A 170 -20.89 -12.36 -1.74
C MET A 170 -22.28 -12.22 -1.12
N LEU A 171 -22.53 -11.13 -0.41
CA LEU A 171 -23.87 -10.83 0.10
C LEU A 171 -24.83 -10.54 -1.05
N LYS A 172 -26.06 -11.06 -0.92
CA LYS A 172 -27.16 -10.80 -1.87
C LYS A 172 -27.82 -9.47 -1.61
#